data_e867e7254cd0dd5f2609b458fe89a83b
#
_entry.id   e867e7254cd0dd5f2609b458fe89a83b
#
_cell.length_a   1.000
_cell.length_b   1.000
_cell.length_c   1.000
_cell.angle_alpha   90.00
_cell.angle_beta   90.00
_cell.angle_gamma   90.00
#
_symmetry.space_group_name_H-M   'P 1'
#
loop_
_entity.id
_entity.type
_entity.pdbx_description
1 polymer ?
#
loop_
_entity_poly.entity_id
_entity_poly.type
_entity_poly.pdbx_seq_one_letter_code
_entity_poly.pdbx_strand_id
1 'polypeptide(L)'
;MNVFNSTLFAVNREDHLIESQVIKKFKPEKMLMIGSGGCIALSLKVIFPKLDLSIVDINPHQISHINKKIEAVKSLNFEELNINIKNDRCLNQNGAFDRMFQKLRDLFIHHVAEDIEIIKFFDSDTHDNERDRILVKWFSNENISLPFQQTFNEERIFNTFGNEATKHGDFGSYPRYMEDKIICGLKKRSSYKNPFLQHIFLGYYKSVHAFPYMNANDKIISPKIISGSVFDVKRISSFQIVSLSNIFDWSSESLVSNHATFLSQLKKGSVIIIRQINNHRNWIDIFSPWFEEDSDFDKYWQKHDRSMFYDHIRLFVRK
;
A
#
# COMPACT_ATOMS: atom_id res chain seq x y z
N MET A 1 9.07 -17.25 -13.88
CA MET A 1 8.61 -16.09 -14.70
C MET A 1 9.25 -14.83 -14.15
N ASN A 2 9.65 -13.91 -15.03
CA ASN A 2 10.28 -12.67 -14.60
C ASN A 2 9.16 -11.71 -14.12
N VAL A 3 8.97 -11.58 -12.82
CA VAL A 3 7.90 -10.79 -12.18
C VAL A 3 7.97 -9.30 -12.57
N PHE A 4 9.07 -8.86 -13.18
CA PHE A 4 9.37 -7.46 -13.50
C PHE A 4 9.10 -7.06 -14.96
N ASN A 5 8.24 -7.78 -15.69
CA ASN A 5 7.92 -7.46 -17.08
C ASN A 5 6.84 -6.39 -17.26
N SER A 6 6.27 -5.88 -16.18
CA SER A 6 5.21 -4.86 -16.19
C SER A 6 5.15 -4.10 -14.86
N THR A 7 4.33 -3.05 -14.80
CA THR A 7 3.97 -2.38 -13.55
C THR A 7 3.17 -3.32 -12.66
N LEU A 8 3.64 -3.59 -11.45
CA LEU A 8 2.93 -4.42 -10.47
C LEU A 8 1.87 -3.62 -9.72
N PHE A 9 2.25 -2.44 -9.23
CA PHE A 9 1.43 -1.60 -8.38
C PHE A 9 1.18 -0.26 -9.04
N ALA A 10 -0.07 0.01 -9.45
CA ALA A 10 -0.45 1.34 -9.92
C ALA A 10 -0.50 2.35 -8.78
N VAL A 11 -0.96 1.91 -7.60
CA VAL A 11 -1.00 2.70 -6.37
C VAL A 11 -0.41 1.93 -5.20
N ASN A 12 0.12 2.64 -4.20
CA ASN A 12 0.44 2.03 -2.93
C ASN A 12 -0.86 1.68 -2.18
N ARG A 13 -0.91 0.48 -1.64
CA ARG A 13 -1.96 0.04 -0.72
C ARG A 13 -1.50 0.21 0.73
N GLU A 14 -0.87 1.33 1.01
CA GLU A 14 -0.24 1.68 2.28
C GLU A 14 -0.55 3.13 2.63
N ASP A 15 -0.77 3.40 3.91
CA ASP A 15 -1.12 4.74 4.38
C ASP A 15 0.13 5.59 4.66
N HIS A 16 0.29 6.70 3.95
CA HIS A 16 1.39 7.65 4.13
C HIS A 16 1.41 8.31 5.52
N LEU A 17 0.33 8.23 6.28
CA LEU A 17 0.27 8.76 7.64
C LEU A 17 1.23 8.04 8.59
N ILE A 18 1.54 6.77 8.30
CA ILE A 18 2.48 5.96 9.08
C ILE A 18 3.88 6.57 9.00
N GLU A 19 4.42 6.72 7.80
CA GLU A 19 5.71 7.36 7.58
C GLU A 19 5.72 8.81 8.05
N SER A 20 4.61 9.53 7.84
CA SER A 20 4.49 10.94 8.30
C SER A 20 4.62 11.06 9.81
N GLN A 21 4.05 10.12 10.58
CA GLN A 21 4.20 10.10 12.04
C GLN A 21 5.65 9.83 12.45
N VAL A 22 6.29 8.86 11.79
CA VAL A 22 7.70 8.50 12.07
C VAL A 22 8.62 9.68 11.74
N ILE A 23 8.41 10.35 10.59
CA ILE A 23 9.18 11.56 10.23
C ILE A 23 9.01 12.67 11.27
N LYS A 24 7.79 12.91 11.77
CA LYS A 24 7.54 13.91 12.82
C LYS A 24 8.23 13.57 14.14
N LYS A 25 8.24 12.27 14.51
CA LYS A 25 8.86 11.76 15.76
C LYS A 25 10.39 11.86 15.69
N PHE A 26 11.00 11.35 14.62
CA PHE A 26 12.45 11.18 14.49
C PHE A 26 13.17 12.32 13.77
N LYS A 27 12.44 13.20 13.06
CA LYS A 27 12.95 14.39 12.34
C LYS A 27 14.18 14.09 11.48
N PRO A 28 14.12 13.12 10.56
CA PRO A 28 15.26 12.71 9.75
C PRO A 28 15.62 13.79 8.73
N GLU A 29 16.90 13.87 8.37
CA GLU A 29 17.36 14.60 7.19
C GLU A 29 17.18 13.76 5.93
N LYS A 30 17.43 12.44 6.04
CA LYS A 30 17.39 11.50 4.90
C LYS A 30 16.52 10.28 5.19
N MET A 31 15.71 9.95 4.21
CA MET A 31 14.85 8.77 4.24
C MET A 31 15.00 7.97 2.95
N LEU A 32 15.04 6.65 3.08
CA LEU A 32 14.92 5.70 1.99
C LEU A 32 13.60 4.96 2.09
N MET A 33 12.96 4.67 0.95
CA MET A 33 11.81 3.79 0.92
C MET A 33 11.70 3.03 -0.39
N ILE A 34 10.92 1.95 -0.39
CA ILE A 34 10.55 1.21 -1.60
C ILE A 34 9.63 2.08 -2.48
N GLY A 35 9.89 2.08 -3.79
CA GLY A 35 9.16 2.90 -4.76
C GLY A 35 7.69 2.51 -4.90
N SER A 36 7.41 1.23 -5.17
CA SER A 36 6.05 0.72 -5.37
C SER A 36 5.22 1.63 -6.31
N GLY A 37 3.96 1.96 -5.99
CA GLY A 37 3.11 2.88 -6.77
C GLY A 37 3.51 4.36 -6.70
N GLY A 38 4.48 4.74 -5.86
CA GLY A 38 4.97 6.11 -5.70
C GLY A 38 4.10 7.03 -4.85
N CYS A 39 2.87 6.66 -4.53
CA CYS A 39 1.90 7.53 -3.86
C CYS A 39 2.38 8.04 -2.50
N ILE A 40 3.03 7.17 -1.70
CA ILE A 40 3.56 7.54 -0.39
C ILE A 40 4.71 8.53 -0.56
N ALA A 41 5.71 8.20 -1.37
CA ALA A 41 6.88 9.05 -1.58
C ALA A 41 6.49 10.45 -2.07
N LEU A 42 5.57 10.52 -3.02
CA LEU A 42 5.07 11.80 -3.55
C LEU A 42 4.30 12.58 -2.48
N SER A 43 3.45 11.91 -1.68
CA SER A 43 2.74 12.54 -0.56
C SER A 43 3.70 13.07 0.50
N LEU A 44 4.73 12.30 0.86
CA LEU A 44 5.73 12.71 1.82
C LEU A 44 6.55 13.92 1.33
N LYS A 45 6.88 13.98 0.04
CA LYS A 45 7.57 15.14 -0.54
C LYS A 45 6.74 16.42 -0.51
N VAL A 46 5.41 16.30 -0.61
CA VAL A 46 4.49 17.44 -0.44
C VAL A 46 4.44 17.89 1.02
N ILE A 47 4.31 16.94 1.96
CA ILE A 47 4.20 17.25 3.40
C ILE A 47 5.54 17.73 3.98
N PHE A 48 6.65 17.13 3.52
CA PHE A 48 8.00 17.37 4.02
C PHE A 48 8.95 17.76 2.85
N PRO A 49 8.80 18.92 2.24
CA PRO A 49 9.52 19.30 1.02
C PRO A 49 11.05 19.33 1.20
N LYS A 50 11.53 19.60 2.42
CA LYS A 50 12.97 19.64 2.75
C LYS A 50 13.59 18.27 3.01
N LEU A 51 12.78 17.21 3.19
CA LEU A 51 13.29 15.86 3.42
C LEU A 51 14.06 15.35 2.20
N ASP A 52 15.31 14.93 2.39
CA ASP A 52 16.09 14.21 1.35
C ASP A 52 15.54 12.79 1.23
N LEU A 53 14.48 12.63 0.43
CA LEU A 53 13.79 11.37 0.21
C LEU A 53 14.33 10.67 -1.02
N SER A 54 14.80 9.45 -0.85
CA SER A 54 15.15 8.53 -1.92
C SER A 54 14.16 7.37 -1.99
N ILE A 55 13.82 6.95 -3.19
CA ILE A 55 13.09 5.70 -3.43
C ILE A 55 14.01 4.71 -4.15
N VAL A 56 13.87 3.43 -3.83
CA VAL A 56 14.56 2.34 -4.52
C VAL A 56 13.53 1.36 -5.05
N ASP A 57 13.68 0.96 -6.30
CA ASP A 57 12.84 -0.09 -6.90
C ASP A 57 13.65 -0.90 -7.90
N ILE A 58 13.50 -2.21 -7.84
CA ILE A 58 14.18 -3.15 -8.73
C ILE A 58 13.47 -3.27 -10.08
N ASN A 59 12.19 -2.89 -10.14
CA ASN A 59 11.36 -2.98 -11.33
C ASN A 59 11.44 -1.68 -12.15
N PRO A 60 12.08 -1.67 -13.34
CA PRO A 60 12.18 -0.47 -14.16
C PRO A 60 10.81 0.05 -14.65
N HIS A 61 9.82 -0.83 -14.81
CA HIS A 61 8.45 -0.42 -15.16
C HIS A 61 7.80 0.36 -14.03
N GLN A 62 8.11 0.01 -12.77
CA GLN A 62 7.63 0.73 -11.60
C GLN A 62 8.23 2.13 -11.53
N ILE A 63 9.53 2.25 -11.79
CA ILE A 63 10.23 3.55 -11.88
C ILE A 63 9.61 4.42 -12.99
N SER A 64 9.41 3.86 -14.18
CA SER A 64 8.77 4.55 -15.30
C SER A 64 7.35 5.02 -14.93
N HIS A 65 6.59 4.18 -14.23
CA HIS A 65 5.25 4.49 -13.75
C HIS A 65 5.25 5.68 -12.78
N ILE A 66 6.18 5.72 -11.81
CA ILE A 66 6.32 6.81 -10.86
C ILE A 66 6.62 8.13 -11.59
N ASN A 67 7.52 8.12 -12.58
CA ASN A 67 7.84 9.30 -13.39
C ASN A 67 6.61 9.82 -14.16
N LYS A 68 5.83 8.93 -14.81
CA LYS A 68 4.58 9.31 -15.47
C LYS A 68 3.58 9.92 -14.50
N LYS A 69 3.48 9.38 -13.28
CA LYS A 69 2.62 9.91 -12.23
C LYS A 69 3.05 11.32 -11.79
N ILE A 70 4.35 11.59 -11.68
CA ILE A 70 4.87 12.93 -11.40
C ILE A 70 4.43 13.91 -12.49
N GLU A 71 4.54 13.55 -13.76
CA GLU A 71 4.11 14.39 -14.88
C GLU A 71 2.59 14.60 -14.88
N ALA A 72 1.79 13.57 -14.60
CA ALA A 72 0.34 13.70 -14.46
C ALA A 72 -0.06 14.65 -13.32
N VAL A 73 0.67 14.65 -12.20
CA VAL A 73 0.44 15.59 -11.09
C VAL A 73 0.79 17.03 -11.52
N LYS A 74 1.94 17.25 -12.17
CA LYS A 74 2.36 18.58 -12.67
C LYS A 74 1.34 19.19 -13.62
N SER A 75 0.80 18.37 -14.52
CA SER A 75 -0.20 18.79 -15.52
C SER A 75 -1.63 18.79 -14.98
N LEU A 76 -1.88 18.43 -13.72
CA LEU A 76 -3.21 18.25 -13.14
C LEU A 76 -4.10 17.33 -13.99
N ASN A 77 -3.51 16.27 -14.54
CA ASN A 77 -4.25 15.28 -15.33
C ASN A 77 -5.07 14.38 -14.40
N PHE A 78 -6.26 14.84 -14.03
CA PHE A 78 -7.16 14.18 -13.08
C PHE A 78 -7.70 12.85 -13.62
N GLU A 79 -7.78 12.68 -14.93
CA GLU A 79 -8.18 11.43 -15.55
C GLU A 79 -7.14 10.34 -15.30
N GLU A 80 -5.85 10.63 -15.55
CA GLU A 80 -4.74 9.71 -15.27
C GLU A 80 -4.56 9.41 -13.78
N LEU A 81 -4.96 10.32 -12.90
CA LEU A 81 -4.96 10.16 -11.45
C LEU A 81 -6.26 9.56 -10.89
N ASN A 82 -7.24 9.22 -11.72
CA ASN A 82 -8.59 8.74 -11.33
C ASN A 82 -9.28 9.63 -10.28
N ILE A 83 -9.30 10.92 -10.52
CA ILE A 83 -9.98 11.85 -9.61
C ILE A 83 -11.34 12.18 -10.19
N ASN A 84 -12.41 11.73 -9.51
CA ASN A 84 -13.82 11.86 -9.93
C ASN A 84 -14.17 11.25 -11.31
N ILE A 85 -13.27 10.46 -11.88
CA ILE A 85 -13.43 9.84 -13.18
C ILE A 85 -13.07 8.37 -13.08
N LYS A 86 -14.02 7.47 -13.45
CA LYS A 86 -13.75 6.04 -13.56
C LYS A 86 -13.04 5.79 -14.90
N ASN A 87 -11.76 5.45 -14.85
CA ASN A 87 -10.97 5.04 -16.01
C ASN A 87 -10.05 3.87 -15.60
N ASP A 88 -10.42 2.67 -16.00
CA ASP A 88 -9.70 1.44 -15.63
C ASP A 88 -8.38 1.27 -16.40
N ARG A 89 -8.04 2.18 -17.33
CA ARG A 89 -6.81 2.16 -18.13
C ARG A 89 -5.81 3.25 -17.75
N CYS A 90 -6.17 4.15 -16.86
CA CYS A 90 -5.32 5.25 -16.40
C CYS A 90 -4.13 4.78 -15.54
N LEU A 91 -3.23 5.71 -15.23
CA LEU A 91 -2.05 5.41 -14.42
C LEU A 91 -2.38 4.75 -13.07
N ASN A 92 -3.36 5.25 -12.35
CA ASN A 92 -3.71 4.73 -11.02
C ASN A 92 -4.47 3.39 -11.04
N GLN A 93 -4.78 2.85 -12.21
CA GLN A 93 -5.44 1.54 -12.39
C GLN A 93 -4.55 0.54 -13.15
N ASN A 94 -3.46 0.99 -13.78
CA ASN A 94 -2.68 0.16 -14.69
C ASN A 94 -1.52 -0.57 -13.98
N GLY A 95 -1.85 -1.38 -12.97
CA GLY A 95 -0.96 -2.30 -12.30
C GLY A 95 -1.50 -3.74 -12.28
N ALA A 96 -0.64 -4.73 -12.20
CA ALA A 96 -1.08 -6.13 -12.13
C ALA A 96 -1.97 -6.39 -10.91
N PHE A 97 -1.59 -5.84 -9.76
CA PHE A 97 -2.38 -5.95 -8.53
C PHE A 97 -3.68 -5.13 -8.60
N ASP A 98 -3.63 -3.96 -9.27
CA ASP A 98 -4.81 -3.11 -9.40
C ASP A 98 -5.88 -3.75 -10.31
N ARG A 99 -5.47 -4.52 -11.34
CA ARG A 99 -6.39 -5.34 -12.14
C ARG A 99 -7.12 -6.41 -11.33
N MET A 100 -6.51 -6.94 -10.25
CA MET A 100 -7.23 -7.84 -9.33
C MET A 100 -8.36 -7.08 -8.62
N PHE A 101 -8.14 -5.85 -8.19
CA PHE A 101 -9.20 -5.05 -7.57
C PHE A 101 -10.27 -4.58 -8.57
N GLN A 102 -9.91 -4.33 -9.84
CA GLN A 102 -10.91 -4.14 -10.89
C GLN A 102 -11.82 -5.37 -11.01
N LYS A 103 -11.22 -6.56 -11.07
CA LYS A 103 -11.99 -7.81 -11.09
C LYS A 103 -12.84 -8.01 -9.82
N LEU A 104 -12.29 -7.70 -8.64
CA LEU A 104 -13.05 -7.75 -7.39
C LEU A 104 -14.30 -6.86 -7.47
N ARG A 105 -14.15 -5.62 -7.94
CA ARG A 105 -15.24 -4.66 -8.12
C ARG A 105 -16.31 -5.19 -9.07
N ASP A 106 -15.91 -5.69 -10.24
CA ASP A 106 -16.85 -6.21 -11.26
C ASP A 106 -17.64 -7.41 -10.72
N LEU A 107 -16.96 -8.33 -10.02
CA LEU A 107 -17.61 -9.47 -9.38
C LEU A 107 -18.50 -9.06 -8.19
N PHE A 108 -18.10 -8.03 -7.44
CA PHE A 108 -18.91 -7.51 -6.35
C PHE A 108 -20.20 -6.86 -6.87
N ILE A 109 -20.13 -6.12 -7.97
CA ILE A 109 -21.31 -5.57 -8.66
C ILE A 109 -22.19 -6.69 -9.19
N HIS A 110 -21.60 -7.75 -9.71
CA HIS A 110 -22.37 -8.86 -10.28
C HIS A 110 -23.09 -9.73 -9.23
N HIS A 111 -22.48 -9.95 -8.07
CA HIS A 111 -22.95 -10.93 -7.09
C HIS A 111 -23.56 -10.33 -5.82
N VAL A 112 -23.17 -9.11 -5.43
CA VAL A 112 -23.44 -8.59 -4.09
C VAL A 112 -24.25 -7.30 -4.10
N ALA A 113 -23.88 -6.32 -4.93
CA ALA A 113 -24.44 -4.98 -4.87
C ALA A 113 -24.60 -4.38 -6.28
N GLU A 114 -25.63 -3.58 -6.48
CA GLU A 114 -25.74 -2.78 -7.68
C GLU A 114 -24.73 -1.61 -7.68
N ASP A 115 -24.23 -1.22 -8.87
CA ASP A 115 -23.26 -0.11 -8.99
C ASP A 115 -23.79 1.19 -8.38
N ILE A 116 -25.08 1.46 -8.52
CA ILE A 116 -25.73 2.64 -7.94
C ILE A 116 -25.71 2.62 -6.40
N GLU A 117 -25.81 1.44 -5.77
CA GLU A 117 -25.71 1.31 -4.32
C GLU A 117 -24.29 1.60 -3.83
N ILE A 118 -23.29 1.13 -4.58
CA ILE A 118 -21.87 1.42 -4.29
C ILE A 118 -21.61 2.91 -4.38
N ILE A 119 -22.04 3.57 -5.47
CA ILE A 119 -21.90 5.01 -5.64
C ILE A 119 -22.56 5.75 -4.47
N LYS A 120 -23.77 5.34 -4.10
CA LYS A 120 -24.54 5.93 -3.00
C LYS A 120 -23.85 5.75 -1.65
N PHE A 121 -23.27 4.58 -1.37
CA PHE A 121 -22.51 4.34 -0.14
C PHE A 121 -21.35 5.33 0.03
N PHE A 122 -20.63 5.63 -1.04
CA PHE A 122 -19.49 6.56 -1.03
C PHE A 122 -19.88 8.03 -1.23
N ASP A 123 -21.17 8.35 -1.42
CA ASP A 123 -21.61 9.72 -1.57
C ASP A 123 -21.62 10.47 -0.24
N SER A 124 -21.07 11.71 -0.23
CA SER A 124 -21.02 12.55 0.98
C SER A 124 -22.41 12.89 1.53
N ASP A 125 -23.39 13.00 0.66
CA ASP A 125 -24.75 13.44 1.00
C ASP A 125 -25.64 12.29 1.52
N THR A 126 -25.15 11.05 1.41
CA THR A 126 -25.87 9.91 1.96
C THR A 126 -25.79 9.91 3.50
N HIS A 127 -26.94 9.76 4.16
CA HIS A 127 -27.02 9.68 5.61
C HIS A 127 -26.45 8.38 6.17
N ASP A 128 -25.87 8.42 7.38
CA ASP A 128 -25.24 7.25 8.01
C ASP A 128 -26.21 6.06 8.15
N ASN A 129 -27.47 6.30 8.54
CA ASN A 129 -28.48 5.24 8.62
C ASN A 129 -28.74 4.52 7.29
N GLU A 130 -28.59 5.22 6.19
CA GLU A 130 -28.74 4.63 4.86
C GLU A 130 -27.50 3.82 4.46
N ARG A 131 -26.29 4.31 4.77
CA ARG A 131 -25.07 3.53 4.64
C ARG A 131 -25.13 2.24 5.45
N ASP A 132 -25.62 2.30 6.69
CA ASP A 132 -25.78 1.12 7.52
C ASP A 132 -26.73 0.10 6.90
N ARG A 133 -27.85 0.54 6.30
CA ARG A 133 -28.78 -0.36 5.58
C ARG A 133 -28.09 -1.01 4.36
N ILE A 134 -27.31 -0.24 3.61
CA ILE A 134 -26.53 -0.76 2.46
C ILE A 134 -25.54 -1.83 2.96
N LEU A 135 -24.79 -1.57 4.01
CA LEU A 135 -23.85 -2.52 4.58
C LEU A 135 -24.55 -3.79 5.10
N VAL A 136 -25.67 -3.65 5.79
CA VAL A 136 -26.46 -4.80 6.25
C VAL A 136 -26.89 -5.66 5.05
N LYS A 137 -27.39 -5.04 3.98
CA LYS A 137 -27.77 -5.76 2.76
C LYS A 137 -26.58 -6.51 2.15
N TRP A 138 -25.41 -5.85 2.01
CA TRP A 138 -24.22 -6.48 1.45
C TRP A 138 -23.71 -7.63 2.29
N PHE A 139 -23.62 -7.46 3.61
CA PHE A 139 -23.09 -8.47 4.53
C PHE A 139 -24.05 -9.63 4.77
N SER A 140 -25.34 -9.46 4.50
CA SER A 140 -26.34 -10.53 4.56
C SER A 140 -26.48 -11.30 3.24
N ASN A 141 -25.77 -10.88 2.19
CA ASN A 141 -25.81 -11.56 0.90
C ASN A 141 -24.98 -12.86 0.99
N GLU A 142 -25.61 -13.99 0.67
CA GLU A 142 -24.97 -15.32 0.70
C GLU A 142 -23.76 -15.44 -0.23
N ASN A 143 -23.69 -14.59 -1.26
CA ASN A 143 -22.62 -14.57 -2.24
C ASN A 143 -21.49 -13.58 -1.89
N ILE A 144 -21.47 -12.97 -0.70
CA ILE A 144 -20.49 -11.94 -0.31
C ILE A 144 -19.04 -12.40 -0.47
N SER A 145 -18.75 -13.67 -0.25
CA SER A 145 -17.40 -14.24 -0.35
C SER A 145 -16.97 -14.59 -1.78
N LEU A 146 -17.90 -14.75 -2.73
CA LEU A 146 -17.59 -15.17 -4.11
C LEU A 146 -16.62 -14.22 -4.84
N PRO A 147 -16.80 -12.88 -4.80
CA PRO A 147 -15.88 -11.95 -5.42
C PRO A 147 -14.44 -12.12 -4.93
N PHE A 148 -14.26 -12.34 -3.64
CA PHE A 148 -12.94 -12.54 -3.02
C PHE A 148 -12.32 -13.88 -3.43
N GLN A 149 -13.09 -14.97 -3.36
CA GLN A 149 -12.65 -16.31 -3.77
C GLN A 149 -12.22 -16.34 -5.24
N GLN A 150 -12.97 -15.71 -6.13
CA GLN A 150 -12.65 -15.67 -7.56
C GLN A 150 -11.53 -14.70 -7.90
N THR A 151 -11.22 -13.73 -7.03
CA THR A 151 -10.17 -12.72 -7.27
C THR A 151 -8.84 -13.12 -6.65
N PHE A 152 -8.82 -13.54 -5.39
CA PHE A 152 -7.60 -13.73 -4.59
C PHE A 152 -7.27 -15.21 -4.36
N ASN A 153 -7.73 -16.12 -5.25
CA ASN A 153 -7.35 -17.53 -5.16
C ASN A 153 -5.84 -17.73 -5.37
N GLU A 154 -5.36 -18.86 -4.88
CA GLU A 154 -3.94 -19.24 -4.85
C GLU A 154 -3.27 -19.09 -6.22
N GLU A 155 -3.92 -19.62 -7.26
CA GLU A 155 -3.41 -19.59 -8.64
C GLU A 155 -3.15 -18.15 -9.11
N ARG A 156 -4.07 -17.21 -8.84
CA ARG A 156 -3.91 -15.81 -9.26
C ARG A 156 -2.84 -15.08 -8.47
N ILE A 157 -2.77 -15.31 -7.16
CA ILE A 157 -1.72 -14.76 -6.31
C ILE A 157 -0.36 -15.27 -6.79
N PHE A 158 -0.24 -16.59 -7.02
CA PHE A 158 0.98 -17.21 -7.56
C PHE A 158 1.38 -16.62 -8.91
N ASN A 159 0.43 -16.52 -9.85
CA ASN A 159 0.68 -16.00 -11.20
C ASN A 159 1.07 -14.51 -11.19
N THR A 160 0.57 -13.74 -10.22
CA THR A 160 0.87 -12.30 -10.12
C THR A 160 2.19 -12.03 -9.41
N PHE A 161 2.48 -12.75 -8.33
CA PHE A 161 3.55 -12.42 -7.40
C PHE A 161 4.61 -13.52 -7.21
N GLY A 162 4.38 -14.71 -7.77
CA GLY A 162 5.30 -15.84 -7.68
C GLY A 162 5.12 -16.69 -6.42
N ASN A 163 5.98 -17.70 -6.30
CA ASN A 163 5.86 -18.75 -5.29
C ASN A 163 6.01 -18.24 -3.84
N GLU A 164 6.93 -17.28 -3.61
CA GLU A 164 7.17 -16.80 -2.24
C GLU A 164 5.93 -16.09 -1.65
N ALA A 165 5.06 -15.52 -2.49
CA ALA A 165 3.85 -14.83 -2.04
C ALA A 165 2.82 -15.77 -1.40
N THR A 166 2.76 -17.03 -1.84
CA THR A 166 1.77 -18.01 -1.38
C THR A 166 2.34 -19.01 -0.36
N LYS A 167 3.67 -19.06 -0.23
CA LYS A 167 4.37 -20.08 0.54
C LYS A 167 4.30 -19.86 2.06
N HIS A 168 4.09 -18.64 2.51
CA HIS A 168 4.27 -18.26 3.92
C HIS A 168 2.96 -18.02 4.68
N GLY A 169 1.82 -18.04 4.01
CA GLY A 169 0.48 -18.09 4.59
C GLY A 169 -0.10 -19.49 4.54
N ASP A 170 -1.24 -19.71 5.17
CA ASP A 170 -1.97 -20.96 5.03
C ASP A 170 -2.49 -21.09 3.60
N PHE A 171 -2.44 -22.31 3.05
CA PHE A 171 -2.93 -22.57 1.70
C PHE A 171 -4.39 -22.14 1.53
N GLY A 172 -4.67 -21.34 0.49
CA GLY A 172 -6.02 -20.85 0.20
C GLY A 172 -6.54 -19.78 1.17
N SER A 173 -5.71 -19.23 2.07
CA SER A 173 -6.15 -18.23 3.06
C SER A 173 -6.40 -16.84 2.48
N TYR A 174 -5.78 -16.47 1.37
CA TYR A 174 -5.85 -15.11 0.81
C TYR A 174 -7.27 -14.60 0.53
N PRO A 175 -8.21 -15.37 -0.05
CA PRO A 175 -9.56 -14.88 -0.27
C PRO A 175 -10.23 -14.44 1.03
N ARG A 176 -10.17 -15.28 2.06
CA ARG A 176 -10.76 -15.00 3.37
C ARG A 176 -10.05 -13.83 4.06
N TYR A 177 -8.73 -13.79 3.99
CA TYR A 177 -7.94 -12.69 4.53
C TYR A 177 -8.35 -11.35 3.94
N MET A 178 -8.42 -11.25 2.60
CA MET A 178 -8.79 -10.01 1.91
C MET A 178 -10.25 -9.61 2.18
N GLU A 179 -11.15 -10.58 2.25
CA GLU A 179 -12.54 -10.38 2.64
C GLU A 179 -12.63 -9.77 4.04
N ASP A 180 -12.02 -10.38 5.04
CA ASP A 180 -12.07 -9.94 6.43
C ASP A 180 -11.48 -8.52 6.59
N LYS A 181 -10.35 -8.22 5.92
CA LYS A 181 -9.72 -6.90 5.94
C LYS A 181 -10.60 -5.82 5.32
N ILE A 182 -11.18 -6.07 4.15
CA ILE A 182 -12.03 -5.11 3.44
C ILE A 182 -13.35 -4.91 4.16
N ILE A 183 -14.00 -5.97 4.65
CA ILE A 183 -15.23 -5.89 5.46
C ILE A 183 -14.98 -5.11 6.75
N CYS A 184 -13.86 -5.38 7.44
CA CYS A 184 -13.47 -4.61 8.62
C CYS A 184 -13.28 -3.12 8.30
N GLY A 185 -12.69 -2.81 7.15
CA GLY A 185 -12.55 -1.44 6.64
C GLY A 185 -13.90 -0.76 6.38
N LEU A 186 -14.83 -1.45 5.71
CA LEU A 186 -16.17 -0.96 5.41
C LEU A 186 -17.00 -0.68 6.66
N LYS A 187 -16.83 -1.47 7.73
CA LYS A 187 -17.52 -1.28 9.01
C LYS A 187 -17.07 -0.03 9.80
N LYS A 188 -15.94 0.59 9.45
CA LYS A 188 -15.51 1.82 10.12
C LYS A 188 -16.45 2.98 9.76
N ARG A 189 -16.84 3.80 10.75
CA ARG A 189 -17.82 4.89 10.59
C ARG A 189 -17.51 5.87 9.45
N SER A 190 -16.24 6.14 9.16
CA SER A 190 -15.81 7.05 8.09
C SER A 190 -15.35 6.32 6.83
N SER A 191 -15.75 5.07 6.63
CA SER A 191 -15.32 4.20 5.51
C SER A 191 -15.61 4.82 4.14
N TYR A 192 -16.71 5.54 3.98
CA TYR A 192 -17.05 6.23 2.72
C TYR A 192 -16.04 7.32 2.32
N LYS A 193 -15.28 7.87 3.28
CA LYS A 193 -14.18 8.84 3.05
C LYS A 193 -12.84 8.16 2.81
N ASN A 194 -12.75 6.85 3.03
CA ASN A 194 -11.49 6.13 2.92
C ASN A 194 -11.05 6.01 1.45
N PRO A 195 -9.92 6.63 1.04
CA PRO A 195 -9.49 6.63 -0.36
C PRO A 195 -9.13 5.22 -0.86
N PHE A 196 -8.69 4.32 0.01
CA PHE A 196 -8.38 2.95 -0.38
C PHE A 196 -9.66 2.18 -0.74
N LEU A 197 -10.72 2.33 0.04
CA LEU A 197 -12.02 1.74 -0.26
C LEU A 197 -12.67 2.37 -1.49
N GLN A 198 -12.59 3.70 -1.66
CA GLN A 198 -13.05 4.38 -2.88
C GLN A 198 -12.36 3.80 -4.11
N HIS A 199 -11.04 3.67 -4.09
CA HIS A 199 -10.28 3.12 -5.22
C HIS A 199 -10.66 1.65 -5.52
N ILE A 200 -10.96 0.84 -4.51
CA ILE A 200 -11.41 -0.54 -4.68
C ILE A 200 -12.80 -0.60 -5.31
N PHE A 201 -13.78 0.06 -4.71
CA PHE A 201 -15.18 -0.12 -5.07
C PHE A 201 -15.68 0.82 -6.15
N LEU A 202 -15.21 2.08 -6.20
CA LEU A 202 -15.56 3.02 -7.25
C LEU A 202 -14.63 2.94 -8.46
N GLY A 203 -13.36 2.54 -8.25
CA GLY A 203 -12.31 2.61 -9.25
C GLY A 203 -11.72 4.02 -9.43
N TYR A 204 -12.11 4.97 -8.55
CA TYR A 204 -11.60 6.34 -8.57
C TYR A 204 -11.65 6.97 -7.17
N TYR A 205 -10.99 8.12 -7.03
CA TYR A 205 -11.02 8.92 -5.80
C TYR A 205 -12.04 10.05 -5.92
N LYS A 206 -12.89 10.24 -4.92
CA LYS A 206 -13.92 11.32 -4.93
C LYS A 206 -13.33 12.72 -4.68
N SER A 207 -12.03 12.84 -4.41
CA SER A 207 -11.43 14.14 -4.08
C SER A 207 -9.95 14.20 -4.45
N VAL A 208 -9.51 15.37 -4.91
CA VAL A 208 -8.09 15.73 -5.08
C VAL A 208 -7.33 15.70 -3.74
N HIS A 209 -8.04 15.68 -2.62
CA HIS A 209 -7.46 15.60 -1.28
C HIS A 209 -7.36 14.15 -0.75
N ALA A 210 -7.65 13.14 -1.58
CA ALA A 210 -7.49 11.73 -1.22
C ALA A 210 -6.07 11.42 -0.74
N PHE A 211 -5.07 11.96 -1.46
CA PHE A 211 -3.67 11.95 -1.05
C PHE A 211 -3.01 13.31 -1.31
N PRO A 212 -2.05 13.74 -0.46
CA PRO A 212 -1.42 15.05 -0.57
C PRO A 212 -0.83 15.37 -1.94
N TYR A 213 -0.26 14.37 -2.65
CA TYR A 213 0.36 14.57 -3.95
C TYR A 213 -0.64 14.90 -5.08
N MET A 214 -1.90 14.50 -4.96
CA MET A 214 -2.88 14.61 -6.05
C MET A 214 -3.25 16.06 -6.39
N ASN A 215 -3.05 16.98 -5.46
CA ASN A 215 -3.30 18.42 -5.63
C ASN A 215 -2.02 19.25 -5.50
N ALA A 216 -0.86 18.66 -5.75
CA ALA A 216 0.42 19.32 -5.53
C ALA A 216 0.81 20.26 -6.69
N ASN A 217 0.34 19.98 -7.91
CA ASN A 217 0.70 20.76 -9.11
C ASN A 217 2.23 20.99 -9.22
N ASP A 218 2.65 22.20 -9.53
CA ASP A 218 4.06 22.59 -9.63
C ASP A 218 4.85 22.50 -8.31
N LYS A 219 4.16 22.34 -7.19
CA LYS A 219 4.78 22.17 -5.87
C LYS A 219 5.34 20.77 -5.64
N ILE A 220 5.08 19.83 -6.56
CA ILE A 220 5.59 18.48 -6.40
C ILE A 220 7.11 18.45 -6.60
N ILE A 221 7.80 17.94 -5.60
CA ILE A 221 9.24 17.73 -5.64
C ILE A 221 9.49 16.24 -5.81
N SER A 222 10.16 15.88 -6.90
CA SER A 222 10.50 14.47 -7.18
C SER A 222 11.44 13.92 -6.12
N PRO A 223 11.19 12.72 -5.58
CA PRO A 223 12.18 12.01 -4.78
C PRO A 223 13.39 11.63 -5.65
N LYS A 224 14.53 11.36 -5.02
CA LYS A 224 15.66 10.72 -5.74
C LYS A 224 15.29 9.29 -6.07
N ILE A 225 15.55 8.85 -7.29
CA ILE A 225 15.23 7.50 -7.76
C ILE A 225 16.50 6.67 -7.88
N ILE A 226 16.50 5.51 -7.24
CA ILE A 226 17.57 4.50 -7.31
C ILE A 226 16.99 3.28 -8.01
N SER A 227 17.51 2.92 -9.17
CA SER A 227 17.14 1.70 -9.88
C SER A 227 17.99 0.55 -9.34
N GLY A 228 17.34 -0.45 -8.75
CA GLY A 228 17.99 -1.61 -8.15
C GLY A 228 17.34 -2.05 -6.85
N SER A 229 18.03 -2.92 -6.15
CA SER A 229 17.63 -3.44 -4.84
C SER A 229 18.08 -2.53 -3.68
N VAL A 230 17.60 -2.80 -2.48
CA VAL A 230 18.09 -2.12 -1.27
C VAL A 230 19.60 -2.28 -1.08
N PHE A 231 20.18 -3.40 -1.53
CA PHE A 231 21.62 -3.66 -1.46
C PHE A 231 22.46 -2.76 -2.39
N ASP A 232 21.86 -2.20 -3.44
CA ASP A 232 22.52 -1.29 -4.37
C ASP A 232 22.60 0.15 -3.85
N VAL A 233 21.96 0.42 -2.70
CA VAL A 233 21.94 1.75 -2.09
C VAL A 233 23.29 2.07 -1.46
N LYS A 234 24.04 2.97 -2.13
CA LYS A 234 25.32 3.44 -1.62
C LYS A 234 25.14 4.20 -0.30
N ARG A 235 26.04 3.92 0.68
CA ARG A 235 26.06 4.61 1.99
C ARG A 235 24.72 4.50 2.72
N ILE A 236 24.18 3.27 2.85
CA ILE A 236 22.93 3.03 3.60
C ILE A 236 22.98 3.65 5.01
N SER A 237 24.16 3.72 5.64
CA SER A 237 24.39 4.37 6.94
C SER A 237 24.10 5.88 7.00
N SER A 238 23.87 6.53 5.85
CA SER A 238 23.50 7.96 5.81
C SER A 238 22.00 8.19 6.02
N PHE A 239 21.17 7.17 5.96
CA PHE A 239 19.73 7.27 6.15
C PHE A 239 19.35 7.09 7.61
N GLN A 240 18.41 7.90 8.09
CA GLN A 240 17.86 7.81 9.44
C GLN A 240 16.54 7.02 9.47
N ILE A 241 15.81 6.99 8.36
CA ILE A 241 14.60 6.18 8.21
C ILE A 241 14.72 5.34 6.94
N VAL A 242 14.38 4.04 7.03
CA VAL A 242 14.25 3.13 5.89
C VAL A 242 12.89 2.44 5.96
N SER A 243 11.98 2.74 5.01
CA SER A 243 10.68 2.10 4.91
C SER A 243 10.72 1.04 3.81
N LEU A 244 10.55 -0.22 4.21
CA LEU A 244 10.75 -1.39 3.35
C LEU A 244 9.45 -1.97 2.79
N SER A 245 8.29 -1.33 3.07
CA SER A 245 7.02 -1.90 2.64
C SER A 245 6.85 -3.33 3.16
N ASN A 246 6.33 -4.22 2.35
CA ASN A 246 6.18 -5.65 2.65
C ASN A 246 7.09 -6.52 1.76
N ILE A 247 8.28 -6.05 1.38
CA ILE A 247 9.18 -6.81 0.51
C ILE A 247 9.56 -8.17 1.09
N PHE A 248 9.51 -8.33 2.40
CA PHE A 248 9.84 -9.58 3.07
C PHE A 248 8.78 -10.66 2.93
N ASP A 249 7.53 -10.29 2.62
CA ASP A 249 6.49 -11.28 2.30
C ASP A 249 6.78 -12.05 1.01
N TRP A 250 7.60 -11.45 0.14
CA TRP A 250 8.04 -11.99 -1.15
C TRP A 250 9.46 -12.59 -1.13
N SER A 251 10.08 -12.65 0.06
CA SER A 251 11.49 -12.98 0.21
C SER A 251 11.68 -14.31 0.96
N SER A 252 12.71 -15.07 0.58
CA SER A 252 13.16 -16.20 1.38
C SER A 252 13.71 -15.72 2.72
N GLU A 253 13.71 -16.58 3.74
CA GLU A 253 14.23 -16.27 5.07
C GLU A 253 15.71 -15.85 5.04
N SER A 254 16.51 -16.53 4.20
CA SER A 254 17.91 -16.16 3.99
C SER A 254 18.08 -14.76 3.43
N LEU A 255 17.19 -14.35 2.50
CA LEU A 255 17.21 -13.00 1.94
C LEU A 255 16.82 -11.95 2.99
N VAL A 256 15.84 -12.25 3.86
CA VAL A 256 15.47 -11.36 4.97
C VAL A 256 16.63 -11.20 5.96
N SER A 257 17.32 -12.29 6.30
CA SER A 257 18.51 -12.26 7.16
C SER A 257 19.64 -11.43 6.55
N ASN A 258 19.86 -11.54 5.24
CA ASN A 258 20.82 -10.70 4.53
C ASN A 258 20.44 -9.21 4.57
N HIS A 259 19.15 -8.87 4.45
CA HIS A 259 18.69 -7.49 4.62
C HIS A 259 18.93 -6.99 6.03
N ALA A 260 18.62 -7.79 7.07
CA ALA A 260 18.87 -7.41 8.46
C ALA A 260 20.34 -7.11 8.71
N THR A 261 21.24 -7.96 8.20
CA THR A 261 22.70 -7.76 8.26
C THR A 261 23.13 -6.50 7.50
N PHE A 262 22.61 -6.27 6.29
CA PHE A 262 22.91 -5.06 5.53
C PHE A 262 22.44 -3.79 6.24
N LEU A 263 21.23 -3.80 6.77
CA LEU A 263 20.63 -2.68 7.49
C LEU A 263 21.28 -2.42 8.86
N SER A 264 22.01 -3.40 9.43
CA SER A 264 22.77 -3.19 10.65
C SER A 264 23.86 -2.11 10.53
N GLN A 265 24.23 -1.73 9.28
CA GLN A 265 25.12 -0.60 8.98
C GLN A 265 24.49 0.77 9.25
N LEU A 266 23.17 0.86 9.45
CA LEU A 266 22.50 2.08 9.85
C LEU A 266 23.08 2.61 11.17
N LYS A 267 23.13 3.92 11.35
CA LYS A 267 23.59 4.53 12.58
C LYS A 267 22.62 4.23 13.73
N LYS A 268 23.17 4.16 14.95
CA LYS A 268 22.37 4.06 16.18
C LYS A 268 21.27 5.12 16.20
N GLY A 269 20.04 4.69 16.57
CA GLY A 269 18.86 5.54 16.60
C GLY A 269 18.15 5.70 15.25
N SER A 270 18.72 5.20 14.13
CA SER A 270 17.99 5.10 12.87
C SER A 270 16.87 4.06 12.99
N VAL A 271 15.83 4.20 12.17
CA VAL A 271 14.66 3.32 12.25
C VAL A 271 14.37 2.64 10.92
N ILE A 272 13.80 1.44 11.00
CA ILE A 272 13.23 0.74 9.84
C ILE A 272 11.74 0.50 10.06
N ILE A 273 10.96 0.60 8.98
CA ILE A 273 9.52 0.29 8.95
C ILE A 273 9.32 -0.90 8.03
N ILE A 274 8.67 -1.94 8.54
CA ILE A 274 8.37 -3.17 7.82
C ILE A 274 6.88 -3.45 7.94
N ARG A 275 6.27 -3.88 6.85
CA ARG A 275 4.87 -4.34 6.80
C ARG A 275 4.82 -5.83 6.54
N GLN A 276 3.77 -6.47 7.04
CA GLN A 276 3.55 -7.91 6.91
C GLN A 276 2.07 -8.19 6.60
N ILE A 277 1.83 -9.03 5.60
CA ILE A 277 0.50 -9.40 5.12
C ILE A 277 0.34 -10.92 5.08
N ASN A 278 -0.72 -11.44 5.70
CA ASN A 278 -1.15 -12.82 5.58
C ASN A 278 -0.01 -13.87 5.68
N ASN A 279 0.87 -13.72 6.65
CA ASN A 279 1.88 -14.74 6.93
C ASN A 279 2.30 -14.73 8.42
N HIS A 280 2.83 -15.87 8.88
CA HIS A 280 3.14 -16.11 10.30
C HIS A 280 4.63 -15.99 10.63
N ARG A 281 5.47 -15.48 9.72
CA ARG A 281 6.92 -15.37 9.94
C ARG A 281 7.25 -14.37 11.03
N ASN A 282 8.19 -14.73 11.90
CA ASN A 282 8.64 -13.86 12.99
C ASN A 282 9.86 -13.02 12.57
N TRP A 283 9.62 -11.77 12.12
CA TRP A 283 10.70 -10.84 11.79
C TRP A 283 11.46 -10.33 13.00
N ILE A 284 10.86 -10.36 14.20
CA ILE A 284 11.47 -9.82 15.42
C ILE A 284 12.78 -10.53 15.71
N ASP A 285 12.80 -11.86 15.66
CA ASP A 285 13.99 -12.64 15.96
C ASP A 285 15.13 -12.37 14.98
N ILE A 286 14.79 -12.15 13.70
CA ILE A 286 15.78 -11.88 12.65
C ILE A 286 16.43 -10.49 12.84
N PHE A 287 15.65 -9.49 13.27
CA PHE A 287 16.15 -8.13 13.44
C PHE A 287 16.69 -7.84 14.85
N SER A 288 16.28 -8.60 15.86
CA SER A 288 16.62 -8.38 17.27
C SER A 288 18.12 -8.29 17.58
N PRO A 289 19.07 -8.93 16.87
CA PRO A 289 20.49 -8.75 17.15
C PRO A 289 20.97 -7.29 16.98
N TRP A 290 20.34 -6.53 16.11
CA TRP A 290 20.76 -5.16 15.76
C TRP A 290 19.74 -4.09 16.07
N PHE A 291 18.47 -4.46 16.23
CA PHE A 291 17.36 -3.54 16.36
C PHE A 291 16.48 -3.88 17.56
N GLU A 292 15.79 -2.90 18.07
CA GLU A 292 14.76 -3.03 19.10
C GLU A 292 13.40 -2.65 18.51
N GLU A 293 12.37 -3.49 18.70
CA GLU A 293 11.03 -3.22 18.22
C GLU A 293 10.28 -2.24 19.11
N ASP A 294 9.60 -1.26 18.52
CA ASP A 294 8.59 -0.44 19.18
C ASP A 294 7.22 -1.15 19.06
N SER A 295 6.92 -2.04 20.01
CA SER A 295 5.71 -2.87 19.98
C SER A 295 4.40 -2.04 20.11
N ASP A 296 4.45 -0.84 20.68
CA ASP A 296 3.27 0.01 20.80
C ASP A 296 2.93 0.67 19.47
N PHE A 297 3.93 0.85 18.60
CA PHE A 297 3.73 1.33 17.24
C PHE A 297 2.87 0.36 16.41
N ASP A 298 3.17 -0.95 16.44
CA ASP A 298 2.39 -1.96 15.73
C ASP A 298 0.94 -2.01 16.24
N LYS A 299 0.75 -2.09 17.57
CA LYS A 299 -0.59 -2.10 18.19
C LYS A 299 -1.44 -0.87 17.82
N TYR A 300 -0.80 0.30 17.75
CA TYR A 300 -1.46 1.53 17.35
C TYR A 300 -1.92 1.46 15.89
N TRP A 301 -1.01 1.12 14.96
CA TRP A 301 -1.30 1.15 13.54
C TRP A 301 -2.19 0.03 13.06
N GLN A 302 -2.21 -1.14 13.69
CA GLN A 302 -3.22 -2.17 13.41
C GLN A 302 -4.66 -1.64 13.50
N LYS A 303 -4.90 -0.66 14.37
CA LYS A 303 -6.23 -0.04 14.56
C LYS A 303 -6.45 1.18 13.65
N HIS A 304 -5.39 1.94 13.33
CA HIS A 304 -5.50 3.26 12.71
C HIS A 304 -5.07 3.30 11.24
N ASP A 305 -4.45 2.24 10.73
CA ASP A 305 -4.13 2.13 9.31
C ASP A 305 -5.41 2.16 8.46
N ARG A 306 -5.48 3.16 7.57
CA ARG A 306 -6.62 3.30 6.65
C ARG A 306 -6.53 2.33 5.49
N SER A 307 -5.33 1.84 5.16
CA SER A 307 -5.13 0.86 4.09
C SER A 307 -5.71 -0.50 4.43
N MET A 308 -5.79 -0.83 5.73
CA MET A 308 -6.39 -2.02 6.34
C MET A 308 -5.74 -3.37 6.01
N PHE A 309 -4.80 -3.45 5.06
CA PHE A 309 -4.32 -4.72 4.52
C PHE A 309 -3.31 -5.46 5.39
N TYR A 310 -2.61 -4.78 6.32
CA TYR A 310 -1.47 -5.35 7.02
C TYR A 310 -1.85 -5.93 8.38
N ASP A 311 -1.30 -7.11 8.71
CA ASP A 311 -1.39 -7.72 10.03
C ASP A 311 -0.45 -7.04 11.01
N HIS A 312 0.73 -6.68 10.50
CA HIS A 312 1.74 -5.99 11.29
C HIS A 312 2.35 -4.81 10.52
N ILE A 313 2.58 -3.73 11.25
CA ILE A 313 3.32 -2.55 10.81
C ILE A 313 4.37 -2.27 11.87
N ARG A 314 5.55 -2.84 11.70
CA ARG A 314 6.60 -2.85 12.72
C ARG A 314 7.56 -1.71 12.53
N LEU A 315 7.91 -1.06 13.63
CA LEU A 315 8.98 -0.07 13.72
C LEU A 315 10.12 -0.66 14.55
N PHE A 316 11.31 -0.68 13.98
CA PHE A 316 12.51 -1.14 14.67
C PHE A 316 13.52 -0.01 14.76
N VAL A 317 14.11 0.18 15.94
CA VAL A 317 15.12 1.20 16.22
C VAL A 317 16.50 0.56 16.31
N ARG A 318 17.51 1.11 15.61
CA ARG A 318 18.88 0.63 15.61
C ARG A 318 19.53 0.86 17.00
N LYS A 319 20.01 -0.22 17.63
CA LYS A 319 20.68 -0.22 18.94
C LYS A 319 22.00 0.54 18.94
#